data_0ad45077ce8e8353e0fe5280b52c4656
#
_entry.id   0ad45077ce8e8353e0fe5280b52c4656
#
_cell.length_a   1.000
_cell.length_b   1.000
_cell.length_c   1.000
_cell.angle_alpha   90.00
_cell.angle_beta   90.00
_cell.angle_gamma   90.00
#
_symmetry.space_group_name_H-M   'P 1'
#
loop_
_entity.id
_entity.type
_entity.pdbx_description
1 polymer ?
#
loop_
_entity_poly.entity_id
_entity_poly.type
_entity_poly.pdbx_seq_one_letter_code
_entity_poly.pdbx_strand_id
1 'polypeptide(L)'
;DSLSREAEHVEGFAKECAVVTHYRLKNAEDGSGVIVDPAAKLEEELIIRPTSETIIWSTYKNWINSYRDLPILCNQWANVMRWEMRTRLFLRTAEFLWQEGHTAHATREEAEAEAQKMLHVYGDFAEKYMAVPVIKGVKSANERFAGALDTYTIEGLMQDGKALQS
;
A
#
# COMPACT_ATOMS: atom_id res chain seq x y z
N ASP A 1 -13.46 3.86 10.66
CA ASP A 1 -14.27 2.82 10.00
C ASP A 1 -13.53 2.07 8.89
N SER A 2 -12.83 2.74 7.97
CA SER A 2 -12.04 2.07 6.94
C SER A 2 -10.88 1.26 7.54
N LEU A 3 -10.16 1.83 8.49
CA LEU A 3 -9.06 1.19 9.21
C LEU A 3 -9.50 0.01 10.06
N SER A 4 -10.68 0.09 10.68
CA SER A 4 -11.23 -1.03 11.43
C SER A 4 -11.53 -2.22 10.54
N ARG A 5 -12.00 -1.98 9.31
CA ARG A 5 -12.23 -3.03 8.31
C ARG A 5 -10.93 -3.61 7.76
N GLU A 6 -9.91 -2.79 7.57
CA GLU A 6 -8.58 -3.27 7.19
C GLU A 6 -7.94 -4.09 8.31
N ALA A 7 -8.13 -3.71 9.58
CA ALA A 7 -7.64 -4.47 10.73
C ALA A 7 -8.26 -5.86 10.84
N GLU A 8 -9.49 -6.04 10.38
CA GLU A 8 -10.13 -7.37 10.29
C GLU A 8 -9.53 -8.25 9.20
N HIS A 9 -8.96 -7.64 8.14
CA HIS A 9 -8.40 -8.36 7.01
C HIS A 9 -6.88 -8.58 7.11
N VAL A 10 -6.16 -7.75 7.86
CA VAL A 10 -4.69 -7.81 7.96
C VAL A 10 -4.27 -7.74 9.42
N GLU A 11 -4.09 -8.90 10.02
CA GLU A 11 -3.60 -9.02 11.40
C GLU A 11 -2.21 -8.36 11.53
N GLY A 12 -2.11 -7.29 12.33
CA GLY A 12 -0.88 -6.54 12.56
C GLY A 12 -0.73 -5.25 11.73
N PHE A 13 -1.40 -5.11 10.59
CA PHE A 13 -1.21 -3.98 9.67
C PHE A 13 -1.75 -2.64 10.20
N ALA A 14 -2.90 -2.68 10.87
CA ALA A 14 -3.55 -1.47 11.37
C ALA A 14 -2.98 -0.96 12.70
N LYS A 15 -2.10 -1.71 13.34
CA LYS A 15 -1.54 -1.36 14.65
C LYS A 15 -0.29 -0.49 14.56
N GLU A 16 0.37 -0.44 13.41
CA GLU A 16 1.64 0.27 13.20
C GLU A 16 1.46 1.44 12.22
N CYS A 17 0.56 2.35 12.56
CA CYS A 17 0.26 3.54 11.77
C CYS A 17 0.92 4.78 12.36
N ALA A 18 1.21 5.76 11.51
CA ALA A 18 1.55 7.11 11.95
C ALA A 18 0.26 7.87 12.28
N VAL A 19 0.24 8.48 13.45
CA VAL A 19 -0.91 9.24 13.95
C VAL A 19 -0.52 10.70 14.12
N VAL A 20 -1.30 11.61 13.51
CA VAL A 20 -1.12 13.05 13.68
C VAL A 20 -2.03 13.51 14.82
N THR A 21 -1.41 14.04 15.86
CA THR A 21 -2.09 14.43 17.11
C THR A 21 -2.23 15.94 17.27
N HIS A 22 -1.39 16.74 16.57
CA HIS A 22 -1.35 18.19 16.67
C HIS A 22 -1.24 18.82 15.29
N TYR A 23 -1.75 20.04 15.16
CA TYR A 23 -1.78 20.76 13.87
C TYR A 23 -0.80 21.94 13.78
N ARG A 24 -0.03 22.23 14.84
CA ARG A 24 0.87 23.40 14.86
C ARG A 24 2.15 23.14 15.64
N LEU A 25 3.23 23.78 15.16
CA LEU A 25 4.48 23.90 15.90
C LEU A 25 4.61 25.31 16.50
N LYS A 26 5.40 25.46 17.55
CA LYS A 26 5.79 26.73 18.13
C LYS A 26 7.30 26.76 18.42
N ASN A 27 7.85 27.97 18.61
CA ASN A 27 9.22 28.09 19.06
C ASN A 27 9.37 27.58 20.51
N ALA A 28 10.44 26.86 20.77
CA ALA A 28 10.80 26.47 22.13
C ALA A 28 11.22 27.69 22.95
N GLU A 29 10.84 27.73 24.22
CA GLU A 29 11.15 28.86 25.13
C GLU A 29 12.65 29.01 25.41
N ASP A 30 13.38 27.91 25.34
CA ASP A 30 14.84 27.88 25.53
C ASP A 30 15.66 28.21 24.25
N GLY A 31 14.98 28.52 23.14
CA GLY A 31 15.63 28.84 21.89
C GLY A 31 16.20 27.64 21.12
N SER A 32 15.91 26.40 21.54
CA SER A 32 16.44 25.17 20.93
C SER A 32 15.83 24.83 19.56
N GLY A 33 14.85 25.62 19.09
CA GLY A 33 14.20 25.44 17.81
C GLY A 33 12.68 25.39 17.91
N VAL A 34 12.04 24.50 17.17
CA VAL A 34 10.59 24.34 17.16
C VAL A 34 10.16 23.06 17.86
N ILE A 35 9.06 23.12 18.58
CA ILE A 35 8.44 22.01 19.28
C ILE A 35 6.96 21.90 18.91
N VAL A 36 6.35 20.74 19.14
CA VAL A 36 4.91 20.58 19.03
C VAL A 36 4.21 21.54 20.03
N ASP A 37 3.26 22.33 19.56
CA ASP A 37 2.48 23.20 20.42
C ASP A 37 1.43 22.39 21.20
N PRO A 38 1.55 22.26 22.53
CA PRO A 38 0.57 21.49 23.31
C PRO A 38 -0.86 22.03 23.24
N ALA A 39 -1.01 23.32 22.94
CA ALA A 39 -2.33 23.95 22.80
C ALA A 39 -3.01 23.64 21.45
N ALA A 40 -2.28 23.04 20.51
CA ALA A 40 -2.76 22.74 19.17
C ALA A 40 -3.11 21.26 18.99
N LYS A 41 -3.54 20.59 20.04
CA LYS A 41 -3.99 19.20 19.96
C LYS A 41 -5.26 19.10 19.11
N LEU A 42 -5.30 18.10 18.23
CA LEU A 42 -6.51 17.79 17.45
C LEU A 42 -7.59 17.19 18.35
N GLU A 43 -8.84 17.58 18.12
CA GLU A 43 -9.99 16.94 18.77
C GLU A 43 -10.15 15.49 18.30
N GLU A 44 -9.96 15.26 17.00
CA GLU A 44 -9.90 13.93 16.38
C GLU A 44 -8.53 13.75 15.74
N GLU A 45 -7.83 12.69 16.14
CA GLU A 45 -6.53 12.33 15.58
C GLU A 45 -6.66 11.87 14.13
N LEU A 46 -5.66 12.21 13.32
CA LEU A 46 -5.61 11.78 11.93
C LEU A 46 -4.63 10.61 11.79
N ILE A 47 -5.05 9.59 11.10
CA ILE A 47 -4.21 8.44 10.79
C ILE A 47 -3.73 8.55 9.34
N ILE A 48 -2.41 8.49 9.15
CA ILE A 48 -1.84 8.47 7.81
C ILE A 48 -2.04 7.07 7.26
N ARG A 49 -2.65 6.98 6.08
CA ARG A 49 -2.99 5.70 5.45
C ARG A 49 -1.76 4.78 5.31
N PRO A 50 -1.80 3.55 5.81
CA PRO A 50 -0.76 2.55 5.59
C PRO A 50 -0.99 1.78 4.28
N THR A 51 -2.18 1.88 3.70
CA THR A 51 -2.63 1.23 2.48
C THR A 51 -3.88 1.91 1.92
N SER A 52 -4.29 1.62 0.70
CA SER A 52 -5.35 2.34 0.00
C SER A 52 -6.56 1.49 -0.39
N GLU A 53 -6.50 0.17 -0.29
CA GLU A 53 -7.51 -0.74 -0.86
C GLU A 53 -8.92 -0.44 -0.38
N THR A 54 -9.14 -0.40 0.92
CA THR A 54 -10.48 -0.21 1.50
C THR A 54 -11.08 1.15 1.13
N ILE A 55 -10.25 2.19 1.07
CA ILE A 55 -10.69 3.55 0.67
C ILE A 55 -11.11 3.56 -0.79
N ILE A 56 -10.29 2.97 -1.66
CA ILE A 56 -10.54 2.95 -3.10
C ILE A 56 -11.76 2.09 -3.42
N TRP A 57 -11.88 0.90 -2.84
CA TRP A 57 -13.00 0.01 -3.11
C TRP A 57 -14.32 0.55 -2.56
N SER A 58 -14.31 1.27 -1.46
CA SER A 58 -15.51 1.97 -0.99
C SER A 58 -15.96 3.06 -1.97
N THR A 59 -15.01 3.70 -2.63
CA THR A 59 -15.27 4.67 -3.70
C THR A 59 -15.83 3.98 -4.94
N TYR A 60 -15.25 2.88 -5.38
CA TYR A 60 -15.73 2.11 -6.52
C TYR A 60 -17.15 1.59 -6.32
N LYS A 61 -17.49 1.20 -5.10
CA LYS A 61 -18.86 0.81 -4.76
C LYS A 61 -19.88 1.90 -5.08
N ASN A 62 -19.50 3.16 -4.94
CA ASN A 62 -20.35 4.31 -5.27
C ASN A 62 -20.35 4.63 -6.78
N TRP A 63 -19.27 4.31 -7.50
CA TRP A 63 -19.13 4.59 -8.92
C TRP A 63 -19.80 3.52 -9.80
N ILE A 64 -19.80 2.27 -9.34
CA ILE A 64 -20.36 1.14 -10.10
C ILE A 64 -21.86 1.06 -9.86
N ASN A 65 -22.64 1.47 -10.85
CA ASN A 65 -24.10 1.41 -10.82
C ASN A 65 -24.67 0.34 -11.75
N SER A 66 -23.90 -0.06 -12.76
CA SER A 66 -24.25 -1.13 -13.69
C SER A 66 -23.00 -1.80 -14.27
N TYR A 67 -23.18 -2.93 -14.97
CA TYR A 67 -22.09 -3.60 -15.67
C TYR A 67 -21.43 -2.73 -16.75
N ARG A 68 -22.12 -1.70 -17.22
CA ARG A 68 -21.58 -0.76 -18.22
C ARG A 68 -20.50 0.16 -17.66
N ASP A 69 -20.42 0.28 -16.35
CA ASP A 69 -19.38 1.03 -15.67
C ASP A 69 -18.07 0.22 -15.53
N LEU A 70 -18.10 -1.04 -15.95
CA LEU A 70 -16.95 -1.96 -15.88
C LEU A 70 -16.33 -2.20 -17.27
N PRO A 71 -15.03 -2.44 -17.35
CA PRO A 71 -14.08 -2.43 -16.23
C PRO A 71 -13.72 -1.02 -15.75
N ILE A 72 -13.38 -0.89 -14.47
CA ILE A 72 -12.68 0.30 -13.95
C ILE A 72 -11.19 -0.04 -13.89
N LEU A 73 -10.38 0.78 -14.53
CA LEU A 73 -8.92 0.65 -14.55
C LEU A 73 -8.33 1.97 -14.07
N CYS A 74 -7.97 2.05 -12.81
CA CYS A 74 -7.37 3.22 -12.22
C CYS A 74 -5.97 2.92 -11.72
N ASN A 75 -5.11 3.90 -11.81
CA ASN A 75 -3.76 3.87 -11.31
C ASN A 75 -3.47 5.15 -10.54
N GLN A 76 -2.71 5.07 -9.48
CA GLN A 76 -2.18 6.23 -8.78
C GLN A 76 -0.68 6.09 -8.52
N TRP A 77 0.00 7.21 -8.63
CA TRP A 77 1.31 7.43 -8.04
C TRP A 77 1.07 8.05 -6.67
N ALA A 78 1.43 7.35 -5.64
CA ALA A 78 1.05 7.71 -4.29
C ALA A 78 2.13 7.38 -3.28
N ASN A 79 1.88 7.78 -2.06
CA ASN A 79 2.68 7.38 -0.91
C ASN A 79 1.79 6.78 0.17
N VAL A 80 2.36 5.92 0.95
CA VAL A 80 1.79 5.40 2.19
C VAL A 80 2.84 5.50 3.29
N MET A 81 2.39 5.46 4.53
CA MET A 81 3.26 5.52 5.67
C MET A 81 2.95 4.37 6.63
N ARG A 82 3.96 3.57 6.92
CA ARG A 82 3.90 2.47 7.89
C ARG A 82 4.94 2.70 8.94
N TRP A 83 4.60 2.56 10.20
CA TRP A 83 5.58 2.71 11.25
C TRP A 83 6.55 1.54 11.23
N GLU A 84 7.77 1.80 10.74
CA GLU A 84 8.81 0.79 10.61
C GLU A 84 9.87 1.01 11.69
N MET A 85 9.97 0.04 12.60
CA MET A 85 10.94 0.08 13.71
C MET A 85 12.39 -0.14 13.25
N ARG A 86 12.58 -0.80 12.11
CA ARG A 86 13.88 -1.15 11.57
C ARG A 86 13.97 -0.74 10.11
N THR A 87 14.22 0.53 9.88
CA THR A 87 14.38 1.06 8.54
C THR A 87 15.64 0.54 7.86
N ARG A 88 15.58 0.32 6.56
CA ARG A 88 16.70 0.00 5.68
C ARG A 88 16.66 0.95 4.50
N LEU A 89 17.80 1.53 4.17
CA LEU A 89 17.92 2.47 3.06
C LEU A 89 17.35 1.85 1.76
N PHE A 90 16.48 2.55 1.08
CA PHE A 90 15.71 2.18 -0.10
C PHE A 90 14.73 1.00 0.05
N LEU A 91 15.02 0.02 0.87
CA LEU A 91 14.25 -1.23 0.93
C LEU A 91 13.12 -1.19 1.98
N ARG A 92 13.36 -0.50 3.11
CA ARG A 92 12.38 -0.37 4.19
C ARG A 92 12.44 1.03 4.78
N THR A 93 11.59 1.89 4.25
CA THR A 93 11.41 3.26 4.74
C THR A 93 10.04 3.39 5.42
N ALA A 94 9.91 4.30 6.37
CA ALA A 94 8.62 4.54 7.04
C ALA A 94 7.58 5.10 6.06
N GLU A 95 8.00 6.01 5.19
CA GLU A 95 7.22 6.48 4.04
C GLU A 95 7.83 5.91 2.77
N PHE A 96 7.01 5.39 1.89
CA PHE A 96 7.48 4.94 0.59
C PHE A 96 6.54 5.36 -0.53
N LEU A 97 7.17 5.64 -1.66
CA LEU A 97 6.50 6.03 -2.89
C LEU A 97 6.28 4.78 -3.73
N TRP A 98 5.10 4.63 -4.24
CA TRP A 98 4.77 3.49 -5.08
C TRP A 98 3.80 3.87 -6.20
N GLN A 99 3.65 2.98 -7.10
CA GLN A 99 2.54 2.92 -8.03
C GLN A 99 1.60 1.83 -7.56
N GLU A 100 0.32 2.09 -7.57
CA GLU A 100 -0.69 1.06 -7.34
C GLU A 100 -1.84 1.20 -8.34
N GLY A 101 -2.16 0.09 -8.98
CA GLY A 101 -3.32 -0.02 -9.86
C GLY A 101 -4.45 -0.72 -9.13
N HIS A 102 -5.63 -0.14 -9.21
CA HIS A 102 -6.85 -0.70 -8.65
C HIS A 102 -7.86 -0.88 -9.76
N THR A 103 -8.31 -2.11 -9.96
CA THR A 103 -9.20 -2.44 -11.06
C THR A 103 -10.44 -3.18 -10.57
N ALA A 104 -11.54 -3.02 -11.29
CA ALA A 104 -12.77 -3.76 -11.05
C ALA A 104 -13.30 -4.28 -12.38
N HIS A 105 -13.73 -5.52 -12.39
CA HIS A 105 -14.14 -6.24 -13.58
C HIS A 105 -15.51 -6.89 -13.41
N ALA A 106 -16.18 -7.19 -14.51
CA ALA A 106 -17.49 -7.84 -14.50
C ALA A 106 -17.39 -9.33 -14.17
N THR A 107 -16.30 -9.98 -14.54
CA THR A 107 -16.08 -11.41 -14.34
C THR A 107 -14.74 -11.72 -13.69
N ARG A 108 -14.64 -12.89 -13.09
CA ARG A 108 -13.40 -13.41 -12.53
C ARG A 108 -12.31 -13.56 -13.60
N GLU A 109 -12.68 -14.06 -14.74
CA GLU A 109 -11.76 -14.31 -15.87
C GLU A 109 -11.12 -13.01 -16.36
N GLU A 110 -11.90 -11.93 -16.44
CA GLU A 110 -11.38 -10.59 -16.78
C GLU A 110 -10.42 -10.07 -15.73
N ALA A 111 -10.75 -10.22 -14.44
CA ALA A 111 -9.89 -9.80 -13.34
C ALA A 111 -8.57 -10.59 -13.34
N GLU A 112 -8.64 -11.89 -13.57
CA GLU A 112 -7.45 -12.73 -13.64
C GLU A 112 -6.56 -12.40 -14.84
N ALA A 113 -7.15 -12.14 -15.99
CA ALA A 113 -6.41 -11.71 -17.18
C ALA A 113 -5.67 -10.39 -16.93
N GLU A 114 -6.29 -9.44 -16.23
CA GLU A 114 -5.62 -8.18 -15.86
C GLU A 114 -4.50 -8.41 -14.85
N ALA A 115 -4.70 -9.26 -13.84
CA ALA A 115 -3.66 -9.61 -12.88
C ALA A 115 -2.44 -10.27 -13.55
N GLN A 116 -2.65 -11.20 -14.48
CA GLN A 116 -1.60 -11.83 -15.26
C GLN A 116 -0.86 -10.83 -16.15
N LYS A 117 -1.59 -9.94 -16.80
CA LYS A 117 -1.01 -8.86 -17.60
C LYS A 117 -0.08 -7.98 -16.76
N MET A 118 -0.53 -7.55 -15.58
CA MET A 118 0.25 -6.69 -14.71
C MET A 118 1.46 -7.43 -14.10
N LEU A 119 1.36 -8.72 -13.81
CA LEU A 119 2.49 -9.53 -13.41
C LEU A 119 3.61 -9.48 -14.46
N HIS A 120 3.27 -9.57 -15.73
CA HIS A 120 4.23 -9.47 -16.83
C HIS A 120 4.80 -8.06 -16.99
N VAL A 121 3.97 -7.03 -16.82
CA VAL A 121 4.42 -5.62 -16.85
C VAL A 121 5.43 -5.34 -15.75
N TYR A 122 5.17 -5.76 -14.54
CA TYR A 122 6.11 -5.59 -13.42
C TYR A 122 7.40 -6.39 -13.61
N GLY A 123 7.30 -7.61 -14.09
CA GLY A 123 8.48 -8.42 -14.42
C GLY A 123 9.35 -7.78 -15.50
N ASP A 124 8.73 -7.31 -16.57
CA ASP A 124 9.43 -6.59 -17.64
C ASP A 124 10.09 -5.30 -17.15
N PHE A 125 9.39 -4.55 -16.32
CA PHE A 125 9.93 -3.34 -15.71
C PHE A 125 11.16 -3.64 -14.84
N ALA A 126 11.05 -4.63 -13.96
CA ALA A 126 12.16 -5.04 -13.11
C ALA A 126 13.40 -5.45 -13.92
N GLU A 127 13.22 -6.27 -14.94
CA GLU A 127 14.34 -6.81 -15.74
C GLU A 127 14.91 -5.81 -16.72
N LYS A 128 14.04 -5.10 -17.48
CA LYS A 128 14.48 -4.24 -18.59
C LYS A 128 14.89 -2.83 -18.15
N TYR A 129 14.30 -2.31 -17.10
CA TYR A 129 14.54 -0.92 -16.64
C TYR A 129 15.34 -0.85 -15.34
N MET A 130 15.13 -1.78 -14.43
CA MET A 130 15.83 -1.81 -13.15
C MET A 130 17.02 -2.76 -13.13
N ALA A 131 17.18 -3.59 -14.16
CA ALA A 131 18.20 -4.65 -14.25
C ALA A 131 18.16 -5.65 -13.06
N VAL A 132 16.97 -5.92 -12.54
CA VAL A 132 16.73 -6.87 -11.47
C VAL A 132 16.10 -8.13 -12.06
N PRO A 133 16.80 -9.24 -12.12
CA PRO A 133 16.22 -10.53 -12.55
C PRO A 133 15.15 -10.96 -11.53
N VAL A 134 13.99 -11.39 -12.01
CA VAL A 134 12.87 -11.78 -11.14
C VAL A 134 12.27 -13.12 -11.58
N ILE A 135 11.72 -13.80 -10.59
CA ILE A 135 10.88 -14.98 -10.77
C ILE A 135 9.44 -14.57 -10.59
N LYS A 136 8.59 -14.89 -11.56
CA LYS A 136 7.15 -14.67 -11.47
C LYS A 136 6.47 -15.89 -10.88
N GLY A 137 5.54 -15.70 -9.97
CA GLY A 137 4.86 -16.81 -9.32
C GLY A 137 3.58 -16.44 -8.63
N VAL A 138 2.99 -17.46 -8.00
CA VAL A 138 1.80 -17.34 -7.15
C VAL A 138 2.22 -17.63 -5.72
N LYS A 139 1.84 -16.77 -4.79
CA LYS A 139 2.13 -16.97 -3.37
C LYS A 139 1.42 -18.21 -2.83
N SER A 140 2.08 -18.89 -1.90
CA SER A 140 1.48 -19.98 -1.15
C SER A 140 0.26 -19.50 -0.35
N ALA A 141 -0.60 -20.43 0.04
CA ALA A 141 -1.81 -20.10 0.79
C ALA A 141 -1.50 -19.34 2.10
N ASN A 142 -0.38 -19.62 2.73
CA ASN A 142 0.04 -18.99 3.98
C ASN A 142 0.56 -17.54 3.79
N GLU A 143 1.00 -17.20 2.58
CA GLU A 143 1.53 -15.88 2.24
C GLU A 143 0.57 -15.06 1.37
N ARG A 144 -0.55 -15.67 1.01
CA ARG A 144 -1.59 -15.02 0.23
C ARG A 144 -2.16 -13.83 1.00
N PHE A 145 -2.40 -12.72 0.28
CA PHE A 145 -3.06 -11.56 0.86
C PHE A 145 -4.45 -11.95 1.41
N ALA A 146 -4.77 -11.49 2.60
CA ALA A 146 -6.03 -11.82 3.26
C ALA A 146 -7.23 -11.40 2.40
N GLY A 147 -8.15 -12.35 2.15
CA GLY A 147 -9.31 -12.14 1.29
C GLY A 147 -9.07 -12.30 -0.21
N ALA A 148 -7.81 -12.43 -0.66
CA ALA A 148 -7.50 -12.68 -2.05
C ALA A 148 -7.80 -14.13 -2.45
N LEU A 149 -8.30 -14.34 -3.66
CA LEU A 149 -8.40 -15.67 -4.27
C LEU A 149 -7.02 -16.20 -4.66
N ASP A 150 -6.23 -15.35 -5.31
CA ASP A 150 -4.83 -15.60 -5.65
C ASP A 150 -4.01 -14.33 -5.42
N THR A 151 -2.71 -14.50 -5.19
CA THR A 151 -1.76 -13.40 -5.06
C THR A 151 -0.54 -13.72 -5.92
N TYR A 152 -0.36 -12.95 -6.97
CA TYR A 152 0.80 -13.05 -7.85
C TYR A 152 1.92 -12.16 -7.34
N THR A 153 3.16 -12.53 -7.63
CA THR A 153 4.35 -11.80 -7.18
C THR A 153 5.48 -11.93 -8.17
N ILE A 154 6.32 -10.92 -8.21
CA ILE A 154 7.67 -11.00 -8.76
C ILE A 154 8.66 -11.01 -7.60
N GLU A 155 9.66 -11.86 -7.65
CA GLU A 155 10.65 -12.00 -6.59
C GLU A 155 12.07 -11.94 -7.14
N GLY A 156 12.85 -10.99 -6.63
CA GLY A 156 14.27 -10.85 -6.92
C GLY A 156 15.11 -11.41 -5.79
N LEU A 157 16.10 -12.24 -6.10
CA LEU A 157 17.01 -12.79 -5.10
C LEU A 157 18.02 -11.72 -4.68
N MET A 158 18.10 -11.45 -3.37
CA MET A 158 19.04 -10.53 -2.79
C MET A 158 20.33 -11.23 -2.38
N GLN A 159 21.41 -10.46 -2.16
CA GLN A 159 22.73 -11.00 -1.80
C GLN A 159 22.75 -11.75 -0.46
N ASP A 160 21.83 -11.43 0.45
CA ASP A 160 21.67 -12.10 1.73
C ASP A 160 20.85 -13.40 1.66
N GLY A 161 20.46 -13.81 0.45
CA GLY A 161 19.67 -15.03 0.20
C GLY A 161 18.17 -14.86 0.43
N LYS A 162 17.71 -13.65 0.74
CA LYS A 162 16.28 -13.34 0.85
C LYS A 162 15.71 -12.88 -0.47
N ALA A 163 14.41 -13.04 -0.63
CA ALA A 163 13.69 -12.52 -1.79
C ALA A 163 13.15 -11.10 -1.50
N LEU A 164 13.37 -10.21 -2.47
CA LEU A 164 12.64 -8.95 -2.56
C LEU A 164 11.38 -9.20 -3.36
N GLN A 165 10.23 -8.91 -2.78
CA GLN A 165 8.92 -9.15 -3.39
C GLN A 165 8.26 -7.84 -3.82
N SER A 166 7.54 -7.90 -4.92
CA SER A 166 6.62 -6.86 -5.38
C SER A 166 5.36 -7.49 -5.98
#